data_a6dcac88219f199998b2013e91ff4598
#
_entry.id   a6dcac88219f199998b2013e91ff4598
#
_cell.length_a   1.000
_cell.length_b   1.000
_cell.length_c   1.000
_cell.angle_alpha   90.00
_cell.angle_beta   90.00
_cell.angle_gamma   90.00
#
_symmetry.space_group_name_H-M   'P 1'
#
loop_
_entity.id
_entity.type
_entity.pdbx_description
1 polymer ?
#
loop_
_entity_poly.entity_id
_entity_poly.type
_entity_poly.pdbx_seq_one_letter_code
_entity_poly.pdbx_strand_id
1 'polypeptide(L)'
;KFWEGWQELSLHPENQASRQAVVTRGENLTDSIKSKWENFMGIGKLINSDIESTVRQVNDYSRQIAAVNIEIVKSKANGDNPNDLLDRRDLLVDKLSKLIDISTDRRDSDEFMVHTGGQILAQGGVSRGFEIETVSDNNGYGKLIWNDTSLDAVIKGGSLGALIELRDVDIRNEIQSLNTMTLNFQDRAGIGANNETGLDFFVQNDFVDNVSGNFDRNGDGEFDHSYIFRFTGTTELDFKEQIGLEGVMTFNGPSGNVQVAYHPTDTVEAVINRINDADTEVKAYLDRN
;
A
#
# COMPACT_ATOMS: atom_id res chain seq x y z
N LYS A 1 22.50 -16.61 -13.52
CA LYS A 1 22.80 -16.33 -14.98
C LYS A 1 23.49 -14.97 -15.18
N PHE A 2 23.04 -13.87 -14.53
CA PHE A 2 23.70 -12.55 -14.68
C PHE A 2 25.13 -12.58 -14.13
N TRP A 3 25.30 -13.00 -12.88
CA TRP A 3 26.63 -13.11 -12.24
C TRP A 3 27.56 -14.09 -12.92
N GLU A 4 27.04 -15.17 -13.52
CA GLU A 4 27.85 -16.09 -14.35
C GLU A 4 28.44 -15.37 -15.56
N GLY A 5 27.69 -14.41 -16.15
CA GLY A 5 28.18 -13.57 -17.22
C GLY A 5 29.33 -12.66 -16.81
N TRP A 6 29.24 -12.09 -15.61
CA TRP A 6 30.33 -11.30 -15.04
C TRP A 6 31.57 -12.13 -14.74
N GLN A 7 31.40 -13.35 -14.21
CA GLN A 7 32.52 -14.26 -14.01
C GLN A 7 33.21 -14.61 -15.32
N GLU A 8 32.47 -14.88 -16.36
CA GLU A 8 33.03 -15.18 -17.70
C GLU A 8 33.77 -13.98 -18.29
N LEU A 9 33.17 -12.77 -18.15
CA LEU A 9 33.81 -11.54 -18.59
C LEU A 9 35.11 -11.26 -17.82
N SER A 10 35.17 -11.57 -16.52
CA SER A 10 36.37 -11.36 -15.69
C SER A 10 37.53 -12.24 -16.14
N LEU A 11 37.25 -13.40 -16.71
CA LEU A 11 38.27 -14.31 -17.26
C LEU A 11 38.77 -13.87 -18.63
N HIS A 12 37.96 -13.21 -19.42
CA HIS A 12 38.25 -12.77 -20.78
C HIS A 12 37.74 -11.33 -21.04
N PRO A 13 38.32 -10.33 -20.37
CA PRO A 13 37.81 -8.94 -20.40
C PRO A 13 37.92 -8.28 -21.77
N GLU A 14 38.83 -8.76 -22.63
CA GLU A 14 38.97 -8.28 -24.02
C GLU A 14 37.94 -8.87 -25.00
N ASN A 15 37.20 -9.91 -24.58
CA ASN A 15 36.26 -10.61 -25.47
C ASN A 15 34.97 -9.80 -25.62
N GLN A 16 34.75 -9.25 -26.81
CA GLN A 16 33.57 -8.46 -27.13
C GLN A 16 32.27 -9.27 -27.01
N ALA A 17 32.27 -10.56 -27.29
CA ALA A 17 31.10 -11.41 -27.15
C ALA A 17 30.70 -11.59 -25.68
N SER A 18 31.67 -11.75 -24.79
CA SER A 18 31.41 -11.83 -23.34
C SER A 18 30.86 -10.52 -22.79
N ARG A 19 31.36 -9.38 -23.26
CA ARG A 19 30.79 -8.05 -22.91
C ARG A 19 29.33 -7.93 -23.34
N GLN A 20 29.04 -8.27 -24.60
CA GLN A 20 27.68 -8.22 -25.13
C GLN A 20 26.75 -9.19 -24.39
N ALA A 21 27.24 -10.37 -24.01
CA ALA A 21 26.47 -11.33 -23.24
C ALA A 21 26.07 -10.79 -21.85
N VAL A 22 26.95 -10.05 -21.18
CA VAL A 22 26.63 -9.41 -19.88
C VAL A 22 25.56 -8.34 -20.06
N VAL A 23 25.68 -7.48 -21.07
CA VAL A 23 24.67 -6.45 -21.37
C VAL A 23 23.30 -7.10 -21.61
N THR A 24 23.23 -8.09 -22.50
CA THR A 24 21.95 -8.79 -22.79
C THR A 24 21.37 -9.48 -21.56
N ARG A 25 22.20 -10.04 -20.67
CA ARG A 25 21.73 -10.63 -19.41
C ARG A 25 21.22 -9.56 -18.43
N GLY A 26 21.83 -8.37 -18.43
CA GLY A 26 21.35 -7.20 -17.68
C GLY A 26 19.99 -6.73 -18.16
N GLU A 27 19.82 -6.56 -19.47
CA GLU A 27 18.54 -6.21 -20.09
C GLU A 27 17.44 -7.22 -19.72
N ASN A 28 17.70 -8.51 -19.88
CA ASN A 28 16.77 -9.58 -19.52
C ASN A 28 16.40 -9.57 -18.03
N LEU A 29 17.32 -9.21 -17.15
CA LEU A 29 17.06 -9.08 -15.72
C LEU A 29 16.13 -7.90 -15.45
N THR A 30 16.42 -6.76 -16.05
CA THR A 30 15.59 -5.54 -15.92
C THR A 30 14.16 -5.80 -16.41
N ASP A 31 14.02 -6.43 -17.56
CA ASP A 31 12.70 -6.79 -18.11
C ASP A 31 11.94 -7.77 -17.18
N SER A 32 12.67 -8.71 -16.58
CA SER A 32 12.06 -9.65 -15.62
C SER A 32 11.57 -8.95 -14.34
N ILE A 33 12.34 -7.99 -13.82
CA ILE A 33 11.96 -7.20 -12.65
C ILE A 33 10.74 -6.33 -12.98
N LYS A 34 10.77 -5.63 -14.10
CA LYS A 34 9.67 -4.79 -14.57
C LYS A 34 8.38 -5.61 -14.75
N SER A 35 8.47 -6.76 -15.41
CA SER A 35 7.32 -7.64 -15.61
C SER A 35 6.73 -8.14 -14.28
N LYS A 36 7.56 -8.47 -13.29
CA LYS A 36 7.08 -8.86 -11.96
C LYS A 36 6.35 -7.70 -11.27
N TRP A 37 6.91 -6.50 -11.33
CA TRP A 37 6.29 -5.31 -10.77
C TRP A 37 4.92 -5.02 -11.40
N GLU A 38 4.84 -5.07 -12.73
CA GLU A 38 3.59 -4.90 -13.47
C GLU A 38 2.55 -5.96 -13.11
N ASN A 39 2.99 -7.21 -12.90
CA ASN A 39 2.12 -8.28 -12.46
C ASN A 39 1.54 -8.02 -11.05
N PHE A 40 2.36 -7.61 -10.09
CA PHE A 40 1.88 -7.27 -8.75
C PHE A 40 0.88 -6.10 -8.77
N MET A 41 1.18 -5.06 -9.55
CA MET A 41 0.25 -3.94 -9.75
C MET A 41 -1.07 -4.40 -10.41
N GLY A 42 -0.99 -5.33 -11.36
CA GLY A 42 -2.17 -5.93 -11.99
C GLY A 42 -3.03 -6.72 -10.99
N ILE A 43 -2.39 -7.54 -10.15
CA ILE A 43 -3.06 -8.31 -9.10
C ILE A 43 -3.73 -7.35 -8.10
N GLY A 44 -3.03 -6.29 -7.65
CA GLY A 44 -3.60 -5.29 -6.75
C GLY A 44 -4.88 -4.65 -7.31
N LYS A 45 -4.90 -4.33 -8.60
CA LYS A 45 -6.11 -3.79 -9.27
C LYS A 45 -7.27 -4.80 -9.30
N LEU A 46 -6.99 -6.09 -9.56
CA LEU A 46 -8.01 -7.13 -9.53
C LEU A 46 -8.60 -7.29 -8.13
N ILE A 47 -7.74 -7.36 -7.10
CA ILE A 47 -8.19 -7.46 -5.71
C ILE A 47 -9.05 -6.23 -5.33
N ASN A 48 -8.66 -5.03 -5.75
CA ASN A 48 -9.46 -3.83 -5.51
C ASN A 48 -10.87 -3.94 -6.13
N SER A 49 -10.99 -4.44 -7.35
CA SER A 49 -12.28 -4.68 -7.99
C SER A 49 -13.13 -5.72 -7.24
N ASP A 50 -12.48 -6.77 -6.70
CA ASP A 50 -13.15 -7.80 -5.89
C ASP A 50 -13.62 -7.22 -4.55
N ILE A 51 -12.83 -6.34 -3.91
CA ILE A 51 -13.24 -5.59 -2.71
C ILE A 51 -14.50 -4.78 -3.00
N GLU A 52 -14.52 -3.98 -4.07
CA GLU A 52 -15.68 -3.19 -4.46
C GLU A 52 -16.93 -4.06 -4.69
N SER A 53 -16.77 -5.19 -5.36
CA SER A 53 -17.85 -6.14 -5.58
C SER A 53 -18.37 -6.73 -4.28
N THR A 54 -17.46 -7.10 -3.38
CA THR A 54 -17.80 -7.68 -2.08
C THR A 54 -18.49 -6.66 -1.17
N VAL A 55 -18.05 -5.41 -1.18
CA VAL A 55 -18.71 -4.30 -0.46
C VAL A 55 -20.16 -4.12 -0.93
N ARG A 56 -20.39 -4.13 -2.25
CA ARG A 56 -21.76 -4.09 -2.79
C ARG A 56 -22.62 -5.25 -2.29
N GLN A 57 -22.09 -6.46 -2.24
CA GLN A 57 -22.81 -7.63 -1.73
C GLN A 57 -23.11 -7.52 -0.23
N VAL A 58 -22.17 -7.03 0.58
CA VAL A 58 -22.36 -6.78 2.02
C VAL A 58 -23.50 -5.79 2.23
N ASN A 59 -23.50 -4.66 1.49
CA ASN A 59 -24.54 -3.65 1.57
C ASN A 59 -25.90 -4.20 1.15
N ASP A 60 -25.94 -5.06 0.14
CA ASP A 60 -27.18 -5.71 -0.31
C ASP A 60 -27.74 -6.65 0.75
N TYR A 61 -26.91 -7.49 1.36
CA TYR A 61 -27.36 -8.40 2.42
C TYR A 61 -27.81 -7.64 3.67
N SER A 62 -27.10 -6.57 4.04
CA SER A 62 -27.53 -5.71 5.16
C SER A 62 -28.93 -5.13 4.93
N ARG A 63 -29.20 -4.58 3.74
CA ARG A 63 -30.52 -4.05 3.37
C ARG A 63 -31.58 -5.12 3.36
N GLN A 64 -31.29 -6.32 2.82
CA GLN A 64 -32.23 -7.43 2.78
C GLN A 64 -32.59 -7.93 4.19
N ILE A 65 -31.60 -8.00 5.10
CA ILE A 65 -31.82 -8.38 6.50
C ILE A 65 -32.76 -7.37 7.16
N ALA A 66 -32.51 -6.06 7.00
CA ALA A 66 -33.37 -5.02 7.54
C ALA A 66 -34.81 -5.10 6.98
N ALA A 67 -34.96 -5.35 5.68
CA ALA A 67 -36.27 -5.53 5.07
C ALA A 67 -37.02 -6.75 5.64
N VAL A 68 -36.36 -7.90 5.75
CA VAL A 68 -36.96 -9.10 6.32
C VAL A 68 -37.30 -8.91 7.81
N ASN A 69 -36.51 -8.16 8.57
CA ASN A 69 -36.85 -7.81 9.95
C ASN A 69 -38.17 -7.08 10.06
N ILE A 70 -38.42 -6.10 9.15
CA ILE A 70 -39.73 -5.40 9.10
C ILE A 70 -40.87 -6.37 8.81
N GLU A 71 -40.69 -7.29 7.86
CA GLU A 71 -41.71 -8.30 7.52
C GLU A 71 -42.00 -9.22 8.70
N ILE A 72 -40.99 -9.64 9.44
CA ILE A 72 -41.12 -10.49 10.64
C ILE A 72 -41.95 -9.74 11.71
N VAL A 73 -41.60 -8.49 12.00
CA VAL A 73 -42.34 -7.70 13.00
C VAL A 73 -43.82 -7.53 12.60
N LYS A 74 -44.08 -7.21 11.33
CA LYS A 74 -45.46 -7.10 10.82
C LYS A 74 -46.26 -8.40 10.93
N SER A 75 -45.65 -9.54 10.55
CA SER A 75 -46.31 -10.84 10.62
C SER A 75 -46.62 -11.23 12.06
N LYS A 76 -45.71 -11.04 12.99
CA LYS A 76 -45.93 -11.27 14.42
C LYS A 76 -47.03 -10.38 15.02
N ALA A 77 -47.04 -9.10 14.62
CA ALA A 77 -48.07 -8.16 15.07
C ALA A 77 -49.50 -8.59 14.61
N ASN A 78 -49.61 -9.32 13.50
CA ASN A 78 -50.85 -9.90 13.01
C ASN A 78 -51.18 -11.24 13.70
N GLY A 79 -50.32 -11.75 14.57
CA GLY A 79 -50.53 -13.04 15.28
C GLY A 79 -50.04 -14.24 14.49
N ASP A 80 -49.29 -14.05 13.37
CA ASP A 80 -48.75 -15.14 12.57
C ASP A 80 -47.42 -15.65 13.16
N ASN A 81 -47.03 -16.84 12.75
CA ASN A 81 -45.70 -17.40 13.08
C ASN A 81 -44.80 -17.38 11.82
N PRO A 82 -43.93 -16.39 11.64
CA PRO A 82 -43.19 -16.14 10.41
C PRO A 82 -41.92 -17.00 10.26
N ASN A 83 -42.03 -18.33 10.36
CA ASN A 83 -40.89 -19.24 10.30
C ASN A 83 -40.11 -19.10 8.99
N ASP A 84 -40.79 -18.98 7.85
CA ASP A 84 -40.14 -18.84 6.54
C ASP A 84 -39.33 -17.54 6.45
N LEU A 85 -39.77 -16.46 7.09
CA LEU A 85 -39.05 -15.19 7.15
C LEU A 85 -37.84 -15.30 8.09
N LEU A 86 -37.96 -16.03 9.17
CA LEU A 86 -36.84 -16.30 10.09
C LEU A 86 -35.77 -17.12 9.38
N ASP A 87 -36.13 -18.20 8.67
CA ASP A 87 -35.20 -19.02 7.88
C ASP A 87 -34.53 -18.19 6.78
N ARG A 88 -35.29 -17.33 6.10
CA ARG A 88 -34.74 -16.42 5.09
C ARG A 88 -33.73 -15.44 5.69
N ARG A 89 -34.02 -14.88 6.87
CA ARG A 89 -33.09 -13.97 7.55
C ARG A 89 -31.81 -14.71 7.94
N ASP A 90 -31.92 -15.89 8.53
CA ASP A 90 -30.79 -16.68 8.97
C ASP A 90 -29.90 -17.07 7.77
N LEU A 91 -30.47 -17.42 6.63
CA LEU A 91 -29.73 -17.63 5.38
C LEU A 91 -28.97 -16.36 4.90
N LEU A 92 -29.58 -15.16 5.04
CA LEU A 92 -28.90 -13.91 4.70
C LEU A 92 -27.74 -13.61 5.64
N VAL A 93 -27.92 -13.89 6.93
CA VAL A 93 -26.86 -13.76 7.94
C VAL A 93 -25.72 -14.73 7.65
N ASP A 94 -25.99 -15.98 7.30
CA ASP A 94 -24.98 -16.96 6.88
C ASP A 94 -24.19 -16.51 5.64
N LYS A 95 -24.85 -15.90 4.68
CA LYS A 95 -24.17 -15.33 3.49
C LYS A 95 -23.31 -14.15 3.85
N LEU A 96 -23.80 -13.28 4.71
CA LEU A 96 -23.07 -12.09 5.17
C LEU A 96 -21.84 -12.49 6.00
N SER A 97 -21.94 -13.50 6.86
CA SER A 97 -20.84 -13.98 7.70
C SER A 97 -19.65 -14.56 6.91
N LYS A 98 -19.88 -14.98 5.66
CA LYS A 98 -18.80 -15.40 4.76
C LYS A 98 -18.03 -14.23 4.19
N LEU A 99 -18.69 -13.07 4.07
CA LEU A 99 -18.09 -11.88 3.49
C LEU A 99 -17.35 -11.04 4.52
N ILE A 100 -17.89 -10.91 5.72
CA ILE A 100 -17.33 -10.08 6.82
C ILE A 100 -17.52 -10.81 8.16
N ASP A 101 -16.72 -10.43 9.14
CA ASP A 101 -16.90 -10.85 10.52
C ASP A 101 -18.12 -10.15 11.12
N ILE A 102 -19.08 -10.95 11.59
CA ILE A 102 -20.30 -10.45 12.20
C ILE A 102 -20.60 -11.13 13.54
N SER A 103 -21.30 -10.40 14.39
CA SER A 103 -22.00 -10.97 15.53
C SER A 103 -23.45 -10.53 15.53
N THR A 104 -24.32 -11.39 16.04
CA THR A 104 -25.75 -11.11 16.09
C THR A 104 -26.22 -11.05 17.54
N ASP A 105 -27.12 -10.13 17.83
CA ASP A 105 -27.75 -9.97 19.14
C ASP A 105 -29.26 -9.81 18.99
N ARG A 106 -30.01 -10.30 20.03
CA ARG A 106 -31.46 -10.14 20.17
C ARG A 106 -31.72 -9.54 21.54
N ARG A 107 -32.02 -8.25 21.60
CA ARG A 107 -32.32 -7.61 22.89
C ARG A 107 -33.72 -7.88 23.38
N ASP A 108 -34.68 -7.88 22.46
CA ASP A 108 -36.08 -8.22 22.72
C ASP A 108 -36.60 -9.17 21.62
N SER A 109 -37.82 -9.72 21.79
CA SER A 109 -38.39 -10.70 20.87
C SER A 109 -38.43 -10.25 19.42
N ASP A 110 -38.33 -8.93 19.15
CA ASP A 110 -38.55 -8.33 17.85
C ASP A 110 -37.37 -7.47 17.34
N GLU A 111 -36.34 -7.22 18.16
CA GLU A 111 -35.21 -6.41 17.74
C GLU A 111 -33.97 -7.31 17.46
N PHE A 112 -33.76 -7.61 16.19
CA PHE A 112 -32.61 -8.36 15.73
C PHE A 112 -31.53 -7.39 15.23
N MET A 113 -30.31 -7.56 15.72
CA MET A 113 -29.16 -6.73 15.38
C MET A 113 -28.03 -7.55 14.79
N VAL A 114 -27.33 -6.97 13.84
CA VAL A 114 -26.07 -7.46 13.27
C VAL A 114 -25.00 -6.44 13.50
N HIS A 115 -23.89 -6.86 14.08
CA HIS A 115 -22.74 -6.04 14.37
C HIS A 115 -21.53 -6.50 13.55
N THR A 116 -20.67 -5.55 13.18
CA THR A 116 -19.35 -5.80 12.58
C THR A 116 -18.39 -4.69 13.01
N GLY A 117 -17.12 -5.01 13.27
CA GLY A 117 -16.12 -4.04 13.70
C GLY A 117 -16.51 -3.26 14.98
N GLY A 118 -17.33 -3.85 15.84
CA GLY A 118 -17.84 -3.21 17.07
C GLY A 118 -18.97 -2.19 16.85
N GLN A 119 -19.49 -2.05 15.63
CA GLN A 119 -20.59 -1.15 15.28
C GLN A 119 -21.79 -1.94 14.74
N ILE A 120 -22.97 -1.30 14.77
CA ILE A 120 -24.21 -1.90 14.26
C ILE A 120 -24.23 -1.73 12.75
N LEU A 121 -24.35 -2.84 12.02
CA LEU A 121 -24.56 -2.87 10.57
C LEU A 121 -26.03 -2.89 10.20
N ALA A 122 -26.85 -3.66 10.92
CA ALA A 122 -28.30 -3.69 10.74
C ALA A 122 -29.01 -3.80 12.09
N GLN A 123 -30.08 -3.02 12.29
CA GLN A 123 -30.90 -3.05 13.50
C GLN A 123 -32.36 -2.83 13.13
N GLY A 124 -33.22 -3.78 13.48
CA GLY A 124 -34.62 -3.73 13.09
C GLY A 124 -34.75 -3.50 11.58
N GLY A 125 -35.43 -2.45 11.19
CA GLY A 125 -35.63 -2.07 9.79
C GLY A 125 -34.59 -1.12 9.20
N VAL A 126 -33.52 -0.80 9.93
CA VAL A 126 -32.46 0.12 9.50
C VAL A 126 -31.21 -0.68 9.15
N SER A 127 -30.63 -0.38 8.00
CA SER A 127 -29.32 -0.90 7.61
C SER A 127 -28.34 0.25 7.38
N ARG A 128 -27.11 0.06 7.81
CA ARG A 128 -25.96 0.86 7.43
C ARG A 128 -25.21 0.12 6.32
N GLY A 129 -24.27 0.78 5.71
CA GLY A 129 -23.45 0.18 4.67
C GLY A 129 -22.06 0.76 4.65
N PHE A 130 -21.25 0.25 3.76
CA PHE A 130 -19.89 0.71 3.53
C PHE A 130 -19.79 1.45 2.21
N GLU A 131 -18.87 2.37 2.16
CA GLU A 131 -18.44 3.07 0.96
C GLU A 131 -16.92 2.97 0.84
N ILE A 132 -16.41 3.10 -0.37
CA ILE A 132 -14.97 3.09 -0.63
C ILE A 132 -14.57 4.53 -0.97
N GLU A 133 -13.78 5.12 -0.10
CA GLU A 133 -13.18 6.43 -0.31
C GLU A 133 -11.81 6.27 -0.95
N THR A 134 -11.61 6.87 -2.12
CA THR A 134 -10.32 6.82 -2.82
C THR A 134 -9.29 7.65 -2.09
N VAL A 135 -8.14 7.07 -1.78
CA VAL A 135 -7.04 7.72 -1.07
C VAL A 135 -5.84 7.79 -2.00
N SER A 136 -5.22 8.97 -2.12
CA SER A 136 -4.13 9.21 -3.06
C SER A 136 -2.82 8.51 -2.68
N ASP A 137 -2.59 8.28 -1.40
CA ASP A 137 -1.39 7.68 -0.83
C ASP A 137 -1.36 6.14 -0.89
N ASN A 138 -2.47 5.49 -1.24
CA ASN A 138 -2.57 4.03 -1.38
C ASN A 138 -2.67 3.59 -2.86
N ASN A 139 -1.80 4.07 -3.73
CA ASN A 139 -1.81 3.77 -5.17
C ASN A 139 -3.19 4.02 -5.84
N GLY A 140 -3.99 4.92 -5.29
CA GLY A 140 -5.36 5.18 -5.72
C GLY A 140 -6.37 4.12 -5.27
N TYR A 141 -5.98 3.17 -4.42
CA TYR A 141 -6.92 2.22 -3.79
C TYR A 141 -7.69 2.90 -2.67
N GLY A 142 -8.98 2.61 -2.61
CA GLY A 142 -9.84 3.19 -1.59
C GLY A 142 -9.76 2.49 -0.25
N LYS A 143 -9.93 3.24 0.81
CA LYS A 143 -10.20 2.72 2.15
C LYS A 143 -11.70 2.49 2.34
N LEU A 144 -12.05 1.56 3.24
CA LEU A 144 -13.43 1.27 3.58
C LEU A 144 -13.91 2.21 4.69
N ILE A 145 -15.01 2.92 4.43
CA ILE A 145 -15.65 3.82 5.39
C ILE A 145 -17.12 3.45 5.59
N TRP A 146 -17.67 3.88 6.71
CA TRP A 146 -19.12 3.84 6.94
C TRP A 146 -19.80 4.94 6.13
N ASN A 147 -20.84 4.58 5.36
CA ASN A 147 -21.52 5.50 4.44
C ASN A 147 -22.28 6.65 5.13
N ASP A 148 -22.59 6.53 6.42
CA ASP A 148 -23.37 7.50 7.19
C ASP A 148 -22.51 8.44 8.05
N THR A 149 -21.31 8.03 8.42
CA THR A 149 -20.43 8.77 9.32
C THR A 149 -19.10 9.16 8.70
N SER A 150 -18.76 8.57 7.54
CA SER A 150 -17.45 8.68 6.89
C SER A 150 -16.29 8.28 7.80
N LEU A 151 -16.55 7.52 8.87
CA LEU A 151 -15.52 6.95 9.73
C LEU A 151 -14.98 5.67 9.13
N ASP A 152 -13.70 5.38 9.37
CA ASP A 152 -13.06 4.17 8.90
C ASP A 152 -13.81 2.92 9.37
N ALA A 153 -14.04 2.00 8.46
CA ALA A 153 -14.66 0.71 8.75
C ALA A 153 -13.59 -0.37 8.84
N VAL A 154 -13.43 -0.93 10.03
CA VAL A 154 -12.43 -1.98 10.29
C VAL A 154 -13.09 -3.34 10.16
N ILE A 155 -12.73 -4.09 9.12
CA ILE A 155 -13.18 -5.47 8.86
C ILE A 155 -11.97 -6.40 9.03
N LYS A 156 -12.05 -7.32 9.98
CA LYS A 156 -10.92 -8.22 10.31
C LYS A 156 -11.09 -9.65 9.81
N GLY A 157 -12.28 -10.01 9.36
CA GLY A 157 -12.58 -11.37 8.96
C GLY A 157 -13.47 -11.46 7.71
N GLY A 158 -13.79 -12.70 7.34
CA GLY A 158 -14.49 -12.97 6.10
C GLY A 158 -13.64 -12.75 4.84
N SER A 159 -14.26 -12.93 3.68
CA SER A 159 -13.54 -12.73 2.40
C SER A 159 -13.12 -11.29 2.18
N LEU A 160 -13.90 -10.30 2.67
CA LEU A 160 -13.57 -8.89 2.53
C LEU A 160 -12.33 -8.52 3.34
N GLY A 161 -12.25 -8.96 4.60
CA GLY A 161 -11.06 -8.72 5.44
C GLY A 161 -9.80 -9.33 4.82
N ALA A 162 -9.90 -10.57 4.31
CA ALA A 162 -8.79 -11.24 3.63
C ALA A 162 -8.36 -10.52 2.34
N LEU A 163 -9.30 -10.00 1.54
CA LEU A 163 -8.98 -9.24 0.33
C LEU A 163 -8.28 -7.91 0.67
N ILE A 164 -8.73 -7.22 1.71
CA ILE A 164 -8.10 -5.97 2.18
C ILE A 164 -6.67 -6.26 2.65
N GLU A 165 -6.47 -7.28 3.49
CA GLU A 165 -5.15 -7.70 3.97
C GLU A 165 -4.22 -8.09 2.82
N LEU A 166 -4.71 -8.89 1.87
CA LEU A 166 -3.95 -9.30 0.69
C LEU A 166 -3.51 -8.07 -0.15
N ARG A 167 -4.40 -7.08 -0.36
CA ARG A 167 -4.10 -5.87 -1.12
C ARG A 167 -3.12 -4.95 -0.37
N ASP A 168 -3.44 -4.63 0.90
CA ASP A 168 -2.81 -3.54 1.62
C ASP A 168 -1.57 -3.99 2.42
N VAL A 169 -1.41 -5.29 2.64
CA VAL A 169 -0.26 -5.86 3.37
C VAL A 169 0.57 -6.75 2.45
N ASP A 170 0.02 -7.84 1.93
CA ASP A 170 0.83 -8.86 1.26
C ASP A 170 1.40 -8.38 -0.08
N ILE A 171 0.56 -7.86 -0.97
CA ILE A 171 1.01 -7.34 -2.28
C ILE A 171 1.96 -6.16 -2.07
N ARG A 172 1.69 -5.33 -1.09
CA ARG A 172 2.53 -4.21 -0.72
C ARG A 172 3.92 -4.67 -0.27
N ASN A 173 3.99 -5.66 0.60
CA ASN A 173 5.25 -6.24 1.07
C ASN A 173 6.05 -6.90 -0.06
N GLU A 174 5.37 -7.58 -0.99
CA GLU A 174 6.04 -8.19 -2.15
C GLU A 174 6.63 -7.14 -3.10
N ILE A 175 5.91 -6.06 -3.38
CA ILE A 175 6.41 -4.93 -4.16
C ILE A 175 7.61 -4.30 -3.45
N GLN A 176 7.54 -4.08 -2.14
CA GLN A 176 8.64 -3.53 -1.36
C GLN A 176 9.87 -4.44 -1.37
N SER A 177 9.68 -5.74 -1.21
CA SER A 177 10.76 -6.73 -1.30
C SER A 177 11.44 -6.71 -2.66
N LEU A 178 10.64 -6.62 -3.74
CA LEU A 178 11.16 -6.50 -5.11
C LEU A 178 11.99 -5.22 -5.29
N ASN A 179 11.50 -4.09 -4.78
CA ASN A 179 12.20 -2.82 -4.87
C ASN A 179 13.50 -2.80 -4.06
N THR A 180 13.46 -3.31 -2.82
CA THR A 180 14.66 -3.44 -1.98
C THR A 180 15.70 -4.34 -2.64
N MET A 181 15.26 -5.46 -3.22
CA MET A 181 16.16 -6.33 -3.98
C MET A 181 16.79 -5.61 -5.17
N THR A 182 16.00 -4.81 -5.89
CA THR A 182 16.47 -4.07 -7.07
C THR A 182 17.48 -3.00 -6.67
N LEU A 183 17.24 -2.24 -5.61
CA LEU A 183 18.17 -1.25 -5.09
C LEU A 183 19.48 -1.88 -4.62
N ASN A 184 19.41 -2.95 -3.82
CA ASN A 184 20.59 -3.68 -3.37
C ASN A 184 21.39 -4.27 -4.55
N PHE A 185 20.72 -4.59 -5.64
CA PHE A 185 21.38 -5.10 -6.84
C PHE A 185 22.12 -3.99 -7.58
N GLN A 186 21.54 -2.80 -7.69
CA GLN A 186 22.21 -1.62 -8.27
C GLN A 186 23.46 -1.25 -7.47
N ASP A 187 23.37 -1.17 -6.15
CA ASP A 187 24.47 -0.81 -5.26
C ASP A 187 25.66 -1.76 -5.37
N ARG A 188 25.40 -3.05 -5.53
CA ARG A 188 26.47 -4.06 -5.67
C ARG A 188 27.07 -4.12 -7.06
N ALA A 189 26.35 -3.74 -8.09
CA ALA A 189 26.84 -3.75 -9.46
C ALA A 189 27.81 -2.59 -9.75
N GLY A 190 27.80 -1.53 -8.94
CA GLY A 190 28.69 -0.36 -9.07
C GLY A 190 29.99 -0.44 -8.26
N ILE A 191 30.19 -1.45 -7.39
CA ILE A 191 31.40 -1.56 -6.56
C ILE A 191 32.42 -2.50 -7.21
N GLY A 192 33.54 -1.94 -7.70
CA GLY A 192 34.69 -2.71 -8.16
C GLY A 192 35.41 -3.44 -7.01
N ALA A 193 36.19 -4.48 -7.34
CA ALA A 193 36.87 -5.37 -6.39
C ALA A 193 37.85 -4.66 -5.44
N ASN A 194 38.22 -3.39 -5.70
CA ASN A 194 39.18 -2.60 -4.94
C ASN A 194 38.59 -1.35 -4.29
N ASN A 195 37.26 -1.33 -4.03
CA ASN A 195 36.60 -0.13 -3.56
C ASN A 195 36.64 1.08 -4.54
N GLU A 196 37.00 0.83 -5.79
CA GLU A 196 36.91 1.84 -6.84
C GLU A 196 35.49 1.84 -7.39
N THR A 197 34.87 3.00 -7.40
CA THR A 197 33.55 3.23 -8.02
C THR A 197 33.69 3.08 -9.53
N GLY A 198 33.14 2.00 -10.07
CA GLY A 198 32.93 1.87 -11.52
C GLY A 198 31.74 2.75 -11.94
N LEU A 199 31.62 2.99 -13.25
CA LEU A 199 30.39 3.57 -13.80
C LEU A 199 29.20 2.61 -13.52
N ASP A 200 28.07 3.18 -13.19
CA ASP A 200 26.86 2.40 -12.93
C ASP A 200 26.50 1.55 -14.16
N PHE A 201 26.35 0.26 -13.94
CA PHE A 201 25.96 -0.66 -15.02
C PHE A 201 24.49 -0.47 -15.40
N PHE A 202 23.65 -0.09 -14.44
CA PHE A 202 22.25 0.23 -14.66
C PHE A 202 22.05 1.73 -14.52
N VAL A 203 21.36 2.32 -15.50
CA VAL A 203 20.92 3.71 -15.40
C VAL A 203 19.73 3.76 -14.45
N GLN A 204 19.86 4.52 -13.38
CA GLN A 204 18.75 4.82 -12.51
C GLN A 204 17.82 5.82 -13.20
N ASN A 205 16.59 5.41 -13.49
CA ASN A 205 15.55 6.32 -13.92
C ASN A 205 14.90 6.95 -12.68
N ASP A 206 14.72 8.26 -12.73
CA ASP A 206 14.04 9.01 -11.69
C ASP A 206 12.57 8.56 -11.59
N PHE A 207 12.23 7.90 -10.49
CA PHE A 207 10.85 7.45 -10.29
C PHE A 207 9.90 8.54 -9.79
N VAL A 208 10.44 9.69 -9.33
CA VAL A 208 9.63 10.81 -8.88
C VAL A 208 10.31 12.14 -9.22
N ASP A 209 9.66 12.97 -9.98
CA ASP A 209 10.13 14.28 -10.42
C ASP A 209 10.33 15.32 -9.30
N ASN A 210 10.00 15.02 -8.04
CA ASN A 210 9.83 16.04 -7.00
C ASN A 210 10.75 15.93 -5.79
N VAL A 211 11.65 14.95 -5.70
CA VAL A 211 12.58 14.84 -4.57
C VAL A 211 13.97 14.51 -5.08
N SER A 212 14.73 15.51 -5.47
CA SER A 212 16.17 15.36 -5.72
C SER A 212 16.94 15.71 -4.46
N GLY A 213 17.61 14.74 -3.87
CA GLY A 213 18.63 14.96 -2.85
C GLY A 213 20.01 14.95 -3.51
N ASN A 214 20.89 15.83 -3.10
CA ASN A 214 22.28 15.79 -3.48
C ASN A 214 23.04 15.00 -2.40
N PHE A 215 23.67 13.92 -2.77
CA PHE A 215 24.46 13.08 -1.88
C PHE A 215 25.81 12.80 -2.53
N ASP A 216 26.86 13.00 -1.79
CA ASP A 216 28.23 12.57 -2.15
C ASP A 216 28.43 11.15 -1.60
N ARG A 217 28.13 10.14 -2.42
CA ARG A 217 28.15 8.74 -2.05
C ARG A 217 29.59 8.18 -2.04
N ASN A 218 30.45 8.75 -2.85
CA ASN A 218 31.82 8.27 -3.03
C ASN A 218 32.85 9.10 -2.26
N GLY A 219 32.45 10.23 -1.63
CA GLY A 219 33.30 11.10 -0.84
C GLY A 219 34.26 11.95 -1.66
N ASP A 220 33.99 12.21 -2.95
CA ASP A 220 34.83 13.00 -3.84
C ASP A 220 34.59 14.51 -3.76
N GLY A 221 33.61 14.94 -2.99
CA GLY A 221 33.20 16.34 -2.82
C GLY A 221 32.23 16.85 -3.90
N GLU A 222 31.84 15.99 -4.85
CA GLU A 222 30.76 16.25 -5.80
C GLU A 222 29.52 15.48 -5.42
N PHE A 223 28.35 16.07 -5.65
CA PHE A 223 27.08 15.41 -5.28
C PHE A 223 26.67 14.43 -6.37
N ASP A 224 26.63 13.15 -6.01
CA ASP A 224 25.94 12.15 -6.79
C ASP A 224 24.41 12.38 -6.66
N HIS A 225 23.68 12.28 -7.76
CA HIS A 225 22.23 12.32 -7.69
C HIS A 225 21.73 11.12 -6.91
N SER A 226 21.45 11.31 -5.63
CA SER A 226 20.79 10.31 -4.80
C SER A 226 19.39 10.79 -4.45
N TYR A 227 18.47 9.88 -4.51
CA TYR A 227 17.08 10.10 -4.14
C TYR A 227 16.85 9.51 -2.77
N ILE A 228 16.13 10.21 -1.90
CA ILE A 228 15.62 9.62 -0.66
C ILE A 228 14.47 8.72 -1.07
N PHE A 229 14.77 7.47 -1.30
CA PHE A 229 13.74 6.52 -1.62
C PHE A 229 13.82 5.28 -0.76
N ARG A 230 12.92 5.22 0.15
CA ARG A 230 12.16 4.03 0.42
C ARG A 230 10.77 4.25 -0.14
N PHE A 231 10.68 4.34 -1.45
CA PHE A 231 9.40 4.52 -2.07
C PHE A 231 9.06 3.37 -2.92
N THR A 232 8.15 2.84 -2.45
CA THR A 232 7.06 2.42 -3.26
C THR A 232 5.90 3.07 -2.59
N GLY A 233 4.92 3.58 -3.25
CA GLY A 233 3.73 4.17 -2.66
C GLY A 233 3.04 3.29 -1.62
N THR A 234 3.77 2.43 -0.97
CA THR A 234 3.37 1.37 -0.08
C THR A 234 4.17 1.34 1.20
N THR A 235 5.22 2.14 1.33
CA THR A 235 6.00 2.17 2.55
C THR A 235 5.57 3.35 3.39
N GLU A 236 4.79 3.06 4.41
CA GLU A 236 4.67 3.95 5.54
C GLU A 236 5.98 3.90 6.32
N LEU A 237 6.85 4.89 6.09
CA LEU A 237 7.95 5.13 7.03
C LEU A 237 7.34 5.53 8.35
N ASP A 238 7.63 4.80 9.43
CA ASP A 238 7.20 5.23 10.74
C ASP A 238 7.90 6.56 11.12
N PHE A 239 7.20 7.43 11.84
CA PHE A 239 7.72 8.72 12.30
C PHE A 239 9.08 8.58 13.00
N LYS A 240 9.28 7.46 13.69
CA LYS A 240 10.51 7.13 14.43
C LYS A 240 11.51 6.28 13.65
N GLU A 241 11.20 5.93 12.42
CA GLU A 241 12.11 5.15 11.59
C GLU A 241 13.25 6.01 11.08
N GLN A 242 14.49 5.47 11.14
CA GLN A 242 15.65 6.15 10.60
C GLN A 242 15.63 6.11 9.07
N ILE A 243 15.94 7.24 8.45
CA ILE A 243 15.93 7.35 6.98
C ILE A 243 17.06 6.58 6.31
N GLY A 244 18.17 6.32 7.02
CA GLY A 244 19.27 5.50 6.54
C GLY A 244 20.07 6.12 5.39
N LEU A 245 19.86 7.40 5.07
CA LEU A 245 20.49 8.12 3.96
C LEU A 245 21.08 9.44 4.44
N GLU A 246 22.13 9.90 3.78
CA GLU A 246 22.72 11.21 4.00
C GLU A 246 22.59 12.07 2.74
N GLY A 247 22.33 13.36 2.91
CA GLY A 247 22.20 14.27 1.78
C GLY A 247 21.70 15.67 2.15
N VAL A 248 21.43 16.47 1.13
CA VAL A 248 20.92 17.82 1.27
C VAL A 248 19.73 18.03 0.34
N MET A 249 18.60 18.40 0.89
CA MET A 249 17.44 18.88 0.11
C MET A 249 17.55 20.37 -0.15
N THR A 250 17.34 20.79 -1.39
CA THR A 250 17.30 22.21 -1.74
C THR A 250 15.87 22.61 -2.07
N PHE A 251 15.33 23.54 -1.32
CA PHE A 251 14.02 24.14 -1.54
C PHE A 251 14.17 25.48 -2.25
N ASN A 252 13.55 25.61 -3.41
CA ASN A 252 13.59 26.84 -4.20
C ASN A 252 12.32 27.65 -3.91
N GLY A 253 12.46 28.72 -3.12
CA GLY A 253 11.37 29.62 -2.78
C GLY A 253 11.57 31.02 -3.38
N PRO A 254 10.52 31.87 -3.35
CA PRO A 254 10.62 33.29 -3.79
C PRO A 254 11.70 34.09 -3.05
N SER A 255 12.00 33.73 -1.80
CA SER A 255 13.01 34.37 -0.95
C SER A 255 14.43 33.84 -1.16
N GLY A 256 14.62 32.83 -2.01
CA GLY A 256 15.89 32.17 -2.29
C GLY A 256 15.89 30.68 -2.09
N ASN A 257 17.07 30.08 -2.24
CA ASN A 257 17.23 28.63 -2.04
C ASN A 257 17.64 28.37 -0.59
N VAL A 258 16.88 27.49 0.07
CA VAL A 258 17.17 27.00 1.42
C VAL A 258 17.60 25.54 1.35
N GLN A 259 18.73 25.21 1.99
CA GLN A 259 19.25 23.85 2.02
C GLN A 259 19.00 23.19 3.39
N VAL A 260 18.50 21.98 3.37
CA VAL A 260 18.23 21.19 4.56
C VAL A 260 19.00 19.87 4.46
N ALA A 261 20.03 19.74 5.30
CA ALA A 261 20.81 18.49 5.39
C ALA A 261 20.07 17.42 6.19
N TYR A 262 20.27 16.17 5.82
CA TYR A 262 19.75 15.00 6.55
C TYR A 262 20.83 13.92 6.64
N HIS A 263 20.78 13.11 7.67
CA HIS A 263 21.78 12.10 7.99
C HIS A 263 21.14 10.73 8.19
N PRO A 264 21.90 9.61 8.01
CA PRO A 264 21.36 8.26 8.11
C PRO A 264 20.69 7.92 9.44
N THR A 265 21.10 8.58 10.51
CA THR A 265 20.55 8.42 11.87
C THR A 265 19.31 9.29 12.14
N ASP A 266 19.00 10.21 11.25
CA ASP A 266 17.83 11.05 11.39
C ASP A 266 16.56 10.20 11.24
N THR A 267 15.58 10.47 12.08
CA THR A 267 14.23 9.90 11.91
C THR A 267 13.42 10.72 10.92
N VAL A 268 12.38 10.13 10.37
CA VAL A 268 11.41 10.87 9.51
C VAL A 268 10.91 12.11 10.20
N GLU A 269 10.57 12.02 11.50
CA GLU A 269 10.14 13.16 12.32
C GLU A 269 11.23 14.25 12.41
N ALA A 270 12.49 13.85 12.63
CA ALA A 270 13.59 14.80 12.73
C ALA A 270 13.81 15.58 11.41
N VAL A 271 13.69 14.90 10.28
CA VAL A 271 13.80 15.54 8.95
C VAL A 271 12.63 16.48 8.69
N ILE A 272 11.40 16.05 8.98
CA ILE A 272 10.20 16.89 8.85
C ILE A 272 10.32 18.17 9.70
N ASN A 273 10.72 18.03 10.98
CA ASN A 273 10.91 19.19 11.84
C ASN A 273 12.00 20.13 11.32
N ARG A 274 13.12 19.59 10.83
CA ARG A 274 14.21 20.37 10.26
C ARG A 274 13.77 21.12 9.01
N ILE A 275 12.94 20.55 8.15
CA ILE A 275 12.36 21.24 6.99
C ILE A 275 11.46 22.40 7.45
N ASN A 276 10.61 22.11 8.45
CA ASN A 276 9.66 23.11 8.95
C ASN A 276 10.34 24.26 9.70
N ASP A 277 11.49 24.00 10.36
CA ASP A 277 12.26 24.99 11.10
C ASP A 277 13.23 25.82 10.21
N ALA A 278 13.50 25.32 9.01
CA ALA A 278 14.48 25.94 8.10
C ALA A 278 13.94 27.11 7.24
N ASP A 279 12.73 27.58 7.51
CA ASP A 279 12.08 28.69 6.77
C ASP A 279 12.05 28.48 5.23
N THR A 280 11.77 27.24 4.84
CA THR A 280 11.76 26.80 3.43
C THR A 280 10.55 27.28 2.63
N GLU A 281 9.63 28.03 3.24
CA GLU A 281 8.31 28.39 2.70
C GLU A 281 7.42 27.16 2.36
N VAL A 282 7.86 25.94 2.74
CA VAL A 282 7.17 24.69 2.56
C VAL A 282 6.90 24.08 3.94
N LYS A 283 5.73 23.50 4.12
CA LYS A 283 5.42 22.67 5.30
C LYS A 283 5.51 21.21 4.93
N ALA A 284 6.39 20.48 5.62
CA ALA A 284 6.49 19.04 5.55
C ALA A 284 5.65 18.42 6.67
N TYR A 285 4.93 17.38 6.37
CA TYR A 285 4.19 16.55 7.33
C TYR A 285 4.11 15.12 6.81
N LEU A 286 3.99 14.18 7.72
CA LEU A 286 3.69 12.79 7.36
C LEU A 286 2.17 12.67 7.28
N ASP A 287 1.66 12.49 6.07
CA ASP A 287 0.25 12.22 5.86
C ASP A 287 -0.03 10.74 6.15
N ARG A 288 -0.81 10.50 7.16
CA ARG A 288 -1.26 9.17 7.59
C ARG A 288 -2.77 9.14 7.63
N ASN A 289 -3.40 9.43 6.52
CA ASN A 289 -4.83 9.21 6.43
C ASN A 289 -5.17 7.85 5.86
#